data_c7d39429ea2fdc04ad2c387a6f78aaae
#
_entry.id   c7d39429ea2fdc04ad2c387a6f78aaae
#
_cell.length_a   1.000
_cell.length_b   1.000
_cell.length_c   1.000
_cell.angle_alpha   90.00
_cell.angle_beta   90.00
_cell.angle_gamma   90.00
#
_symmetry.space_group_name_H-M   'P 1'
#
loop_
_entity.id
_entity.type
_entity.pdbx_description
1 polymer ?
#
loop_
_entity_poly.entity_id
_entity_poly.type
_entity_poly.pdbx_seq_one_letter_code
_entity_poly.pdbx_strand_id
1 'polypeptide(L)'
;MTAQELARNGFAIFGHDPDVAAWAAAAHDAGLQVLAQGAERRHGRTWFVGVDALPNAPDGSVNGVPLAGAWRAYIDAPPLWHRAQLSVVFPRYPQQDAGESDAAHRFRRNRDAAHVDGLLPEGPGKRRHLREPHGFILGLPLDQVSASPLVVWRGSHLMMRAAFQQAYAGLPAETWGDVDVTDIYKETRRTIFETCERIEVTAAPGQAILLDRHLLHGVAPWAEDAPGEMRMMAYFRPLVPPADWL
;
A
#
# COMPACT_ATOMS: atom_id res chain seq x y z
N MET A 1 18.95 -9.54 -1.65
CA MET A 1 17.58 -10.08 -1.71
C MET A 1 17.40 -10.97 -2.92
N THR A 2 16.55 -12.01 -2.84
CA THR A 2 16.30 -12.96 -3.92
C THR A 2 14.82 -12.97 -4.31
N ALA A 3 14.51 -13.34 -5.56
CA ALA A 3 13.14 -13.56 -6.01
C ALA A 3 12.40 -14.61 -5.14
N GLN A 4 13.14 -15.57 -4.61
CA GLN A 4 12.63 -16.57 -3.68
C GLN A 4 12.14 -15.97 -2.34
N GLU A 5 12.82 -14.97 -1.81
CA GLU A 5 12.39 -14.28 -0.58
C GLU A 5 11.10 -13.50 -0.81
N LEU A 6 10.98 -12.79 -1.93
CA LEU A 6 9.75 -12.09 -2.30
C LEU A 6 8.60 -13.08 -2.45
N ALA A 7 8.81 -14.18 -3.19
CA ALA A 7 7.78 -15.21 -3.39
C ALA A 7 7.36 -15.91 -2.09
N ARG A 8 8.25 -16.07 -1.12
CA ARG A 8 7.96 -16.70 0.18
C ARG A 8 7.29 -15.74 1.16
N ASN A 9 7.79 -14.52 1.25
CA ASN A 9 7.39 -13.56 2.28
C ASN A 9 6.23 -12.66 1.82
N GLY A 10 6.06 -12.45 0.51
CA GLY A 10 5.14 -11.51 -0.09
C GLY A 10 5.63 -10.06 -0.10
N PHE A 11 6.81 -9.80 0.42
CA PHE A 11 7.42 -8.47 0.41
C PHE A 11 8.93 -8.53 0.38
N ALA A 12 9.51 -7.39 -0.01
CA ALA A 12 10.93 -7.24 -0.15
C ALA A 12 11.36 -5.80 0.17
N ILE A 13 12.49 -5.62 0.87
CA ILE A 13 13.11 -4.32 1.11
C ILE A 13 14.44 -4.30 0.38
N PHE A 14 14.60 -3.34 -0.53
CA PHE A 14 15.85 -3.11 -1.26
C PHE A 14 16.76 -2.19 -0.45
N GLY A 15 18.05 -2.48 -0.46
CA GLY A 15 19.05 -1.65 0.21
C GLY A 15 19.12 -0.25 -0.38
N HIS A 16 19.89 0.62 0.26
CA HIS A 16 20.08 1.99 -0.19
C HIS A 16 20.68 2.03 -1.61
N ASP A 17 20.04 2.83 -2.47
CA ASP A 17 20.40 3.08 -3.86
C ASP A 17 20.42 4.61 -4.06
N PRO A 18 21.53 5.19 -4.55
CA PRO A 18 21.63 6.64 -4.76
C PRO A 18 20.57 7.21 -5.72
N ASP A 19 20.16 6.45 -6.75
CA ASP A 19 19.15 6.89 -7.69
C ASP A 19 17.78 6.94 -7.04
N VAL A 20 17.46 5.95 -6.20
CA VAL A 20 16.24 5.94 -5.38
C VAL A 20 16.26 7.10 -4.37
N ALA A 21 17.40 7.40 -3.77
CA ALA A 21 17.55 8.52 -2.84
C ALA A 21 17.34 9.88 -3.54
N ALA A 22 17.91 10.07 -4.71
CA ALA A 22 17.72 11.28 -5.51
C ALA A 22 16.24 11.47 -5.91
N TRP A 23 15.57 10.37 -6.36
CA TRP A 23 14.16 10.41 -6.68
C TRP A 23 13.31 10.74 -5.45
N ALA A 24 13.60 10.12 -4.29
CA ALA A 24 12.87 10.34 -3.04
C ALA A 24 12.97 11.79 -2.57
N ALA A 25 14.15 12.43 -2.72
CA ALA A 25 14.33 13.83 -2.39
C ALA A 25 13.46 14.75 -3.27
N ALA A 26 13.47 14.53 -4.59
CA ALA A 26 12.62 15.30 -5.53
C ALA A 26 11.13 15.08 -5.25
N ALA A 27 10.73 13.85 -4.94
CA ALA A 27 9.36 13.48 -4.61
C ALA A 27 8.90 14.05 -3.26
N HIS A 28 9.78 14.13 -2.27
CA HIS A 28 9.52 14.79 -0.99
C HIS A 28 9.18 16.26 -1.17
N ASP A 29 10.01 17.01 -1.92
CA ASP A 29 9.78 18.42 -2.17
C ASP A 29 8.45 18.66 -2.92
N ALA A 30 8.17 17.84 -3.94
CA ALA A 30 6.88 17.87 -4.65
C ALA A 30 5.71 17.51 -3.71
N GLY A 31 5.88 16.55 -2.82
CA GLY A 31 4.89 16.16 -1.82
C GLY A 31 4.56 17.27 -0.82
N LEU A 32 5.57 18.02 -0.36
CA LEU A 32 5.35 19.20 0.48
C LEU A 32 4.52 20.28 -0.23
N GLN A 33 4.75 20.49 -1.52
CA GLN A 33 3.95 21.42 -2.32
C GLN A 33 2.49 20.96 -2.44
N VAL A 34 2.25 19.65 -2.62
CA VAL A 34 0.88 19.07 -2.62
C VAL A 34 0.19 19.33 -1.29
N LEU A 35 0.86 19.08 -0.17
CA LEU A 35 0.29 19.33 1.17
C LEU A 35 -0.03 20.80 1.43
N ALA A 36 0.80 21.71 0.93
CA ALA A 36 0.61 23.15 1.08
C ALA A 36 -0.63 23.70 0.35
N GLN A 37 -1.15 22.96 -0.64
CA GLN A 37 -2.36 23.33 -1.39
C GLN A 37 -3.68 23.02 -0.63
N GLY A 38 -3.64 22.64 0.63
CA GLY A 38 -4.83 22.44 1.46
C GLY A 38 -5.42 21.04 1.37
N ALA A 39 -4.58 20.03 1.28
CA ALA A 39 -4.97 18.63 1.20
C ALA A 39 -5.91 18.17 2.32
N GLU A 40 -7.04 17.54 1.97
CA GLU A 40 -7.98 16.98 2.93
C GLU A 40 -7.36 15.80 3.67
N ARG A 41 -7.43 15.83 5.00
CA ARG A 41 -6.89 14.79 5.87
C ARG A 41 -8.03 14.03 6.55
N ARG A 42 -7.90 12.70 6.61
CA ARG A 42 -8.82 11.75 7.26
C ARG A 42 -8.37 11.43 8.68
N HIS A 43 -9.20 10.71 9.41
CA HIS A 43 -8.93 10.16 10.75
C HIS A 43 -8.48 11.25 11.73
N GLY A 44 -9.38 12.20 11.97
CA GLY A 44 -9.10 13.35 12.84
C GLY A 44 -7.96 14.22 12.32
N ARG A 45 -7.80 14.34 11.01
CA ARG A 45 -6.76 15.09 10.31
C ARG A 45 -5.34 14.52 10.48
N THR A 46 -5.22 13.23 10.83
CA THR A 46 -3.93 12.57 11.06
C THR A 46 -3.43 11.75 9.87
N TRP A 47 -4.16 11.67 8.75
CA TRP A 47 -3.72 10.97 7.55
C TRP A 47 -4.18 11.66 6.27
N PHE A 48 -3.24 12.01 5.42
CA PHE A 48 -3.50 12.40 4.03
C PHE A 48 -3.32 11.19 3.12
N VAL A 49 -4.39 10.81 2.41
CA VAL A 49 -4.39 9.76 1.40
C VAL A 49 -4.56 10.41 0.03
N GLY A 50 -3.47 10.84 -0.52
CA GLY A 50 -3.43 11.51 -1.82
C GLY A 50 -3.31 10.50 -2.96
N VAL A 51 -4.43 9.85 -3.33
CA VAL A 51 -4.46 9.00 -4.53
C VAL A 51 -4.13 9.85 -5.73
N ASP A 52 -3.19 9.39 -6.56
CA ASP A 52 -2.72 10.10 -7.76
C ASP A 52 -2.27 11.56 -7.50
N ALA A 53 -1.79 11.86 -6.29
CA ALA A 53 -1.48 13.23 -5.89
C ALA A 53 -0.04 13.66 -6.24
N LEU A 54 0.92 12.74 -6.24
CA LEU A 54 2.31 13.09 -6.56
C LEU A 54 2.42 13.45 -8.05
N PRO A 55 2.98 14.62 -8.41
CA PRO A 55 3.01 15.08 -9.81
C PRO A 55 4.18 14.48 -10.61
N ASN A 56 4.39 13.15 -10.52
CA ASN A 56 5.37 12.47 -11.38
C ASN A 56 4.91 12.43 -12.84
N ALA A 57 5.87 12.43 -13.76
CA ALA A 57 5.63 12.25 -15.19
C ALA A 57 5.26 10.79 -15.54
N PRO A 58 4.76 10.50 -16.75
CA PRO A 58 4.39 9.15 -17.17
C PRO A 58 5.54 8.13 -17.19
N ASP A 59 6.80 8.57 -17.26
CA ASP A 59 7.98 7.71 -17.11
C ASP A 59 8.35 7.43 -15.64
N GLY A 60 7.58 7.98 -14.69
CA GLY A 60 7.78 7.90 -13.25
C GLY A 60 8.72 8.97 -12.69
N SER A 61 9.33 9.82 -13.51
CA SER A 61 10.26 10.86 -13.05
C SER A 61 9.53 11.96 -12.26
N VAL A 62 10.21 12.57 -11.30
CA VAL A 62 9.76 13.74 -10.55
C VAL A 62 10.77 14.87 -10.74
N ASN A 63 10.32 16.01 -11.22
CA ASN A 63 11.21 17.15 -11.52
C ASN A 63 12.44 16.79 -12.37
N GLY A 64 12.26 15.85 -13.32
CA GLY A 64 13.32 15.35 -14.19
C GLY A 64 14.26 14.30 -13.56
N VAL A 65 14.06 13.94 -12.28
CA VAL A 65 14.82 12.86 -11.64
C VAL A 65 14.16 11.51 -11.97
N PRO A 66 14.87 10.56 -12.63
CA PRO A 66 14.30 9.31 -13.09
C PRO A 66 13.86 8.40 -11.92
N LEU A 67 12.75 7.70 -12.09
CA LEU A 67 12.36 6.60 -11.21
C LEU A 67 13.21 5.37 -11.57
N ALA A 68 14.24 5.08 -10.79
CA ALA A 68 15.19 3.99 -11.00
C ALA A 68 15.37 3.16 -9.72
N GLY A 69 16.17 2.10 -9.79
CA GLY A 69 16.53 1.26 -8.63
C GLY A 69 16.55 -0.23 -8.94
N ALA A 70 17.24 -0.98 -8.07
CA ALA A 70 17.43 -2.43 -8.20
C ALA A 70 16.12 -3.24 -8.18
N TRP A 71 15.04 -2.70 -7.62
CA TRP A 71 13.70 -3.32 -7.59
C TRP A 71 13.12 -3.58 -8.99
N ARG A 72 13.57 -2.83 -10.02
CA ARG A 72 13.12 -3.01 -11.41
C ARG A 72 13.36 -4.42 -11.97
N ALA A 73 14.38 -5.12 -11.49
CA ALA A 73 14.66 -6.49 -11.90
C ALA A 73 13.64 -7.53 -11.38
N TYR A 74 12.69 -7.11 -10.54
CA TYR A 74 11.72 -8.00 -9.87
C TYR A 74 10.27 -7.72 -10.27
N ILE A 75 10.06 -6.81 -11.20
CA ILE A 75 8.72 -6.44 -11.69
C ILE A 75 8.69 -6.37 -13.20
N ASP A 76 7.51 -6.55 -13.76
CA ASP A 76 7.19 -6.12 -15.11
C ASP A 76 6.79 -4.65 -15.05
N ALA A 77 7.72 -3.76 -15.39
CA ALA A 77 7.47 -2.32 -15.33
C ALA A 77 6.35 -1.93 -16.31
N PRO A 78 5.37 -1.13 -15.89
CA PRO A 78 4.33 -0.66 -16.80
C PRO A 78 4.92 0.25 -17.87
N PRO A 79 4.34 0.32 -19.06
CA PRO A 79 4.80 1.23 -20.11
C PRO A 79 4.67 2.70 -19.70
N LEU A 80 3.69 3.00 -18.86
CA LEU A 80 3.46 4.32 -18.28
C LEU A 80 3.15 4.17 -16.78
N TRP A 81 3.78 4.99 -15.95
CA TRP A 81 3.50 5.07 -14.53
C TRP A 81 2.33 6.04 -14.28
N HIS A 82 1.35 5.59 -13.52
CA HIS A 82 0.34 6.50 -13.00
C HIS A 82 0.97 7.49 -11.99
N ARG A 83 0.28 8.56 -11.65
CA ARG A 83 0.73 9.43 -10.57
C ARG A 83 0.71 8.65 -9.25
N ALA A 84 1.82 8.68 -8.52
CA ALA A 84 1.93 7.94 -7.27
C ALA A 84 0.92 8.45 -6.23
N GLN A 85 0.42 7.55 -5.41
CA GLN A 85 -0.27 7.92 -4.19
C GLN A 85 0.74 8.53 -3.22
N LEU A 86 0.43 9.71 -2.69
CA LEU A 86 1.17 10.32 -1.60
C LEU A 86 0.47 10.01 -0.27
N SER A 87 1.04 9.15 0.55
CA SER A 87 0.52 8.79 1.87
C SER A 87 1.31 9.52 2.96
N VAL A 88 0.65 10.42 3.71
CA VAL A 88 1.30 11.19 4.77
C VAL A 88 0.55 10.98 6.08
N VAL A 89 1.23 10.38 7.05
CA VAL A 89 0.72 10.13 8.39
C VAL A 89 1.30 11.16 9.35
N PHE A 90 0.47 11.69 10.24
CA PHE A 90 0.82 12.71 11.22
C PHE A 90 0.74 12.15 12.65
N PRO A 91 1.39 12.80 13.63
CA PRO A 91 1.32 12.41 15.04
C PRO A 91 -0.11 12.16 15.51
N ARG A 92 -0.26 11.21 16.42
CA ARG A 92 -1.53 10.73 17.01
C ARG A 92 -2.45 9.96 16.04
N TYR A 93 -1.96 9.57 14.84
CA TYR A 93 -2.71 8.65 13.98
C TYR A 93 -2.91 7.29 14.67
N PRO A 94 -4.10 6.66 14.57
CA PRO A 94 -5.34 7.18 13.99
C PRO A 94 -6.21 7.88 15.05
N GLN A 95 -6.91 8.94 14.64
CA GLN A 95 -8.01 9.50 15.43
C GLN A 95 -9.34 9.15 14.80
N GLN A 96 -10.38 9.02 15.60
CA GLN A 96 -11.71 8.68 15.11
C GLN A 96 -12.38 9.89 14.42
N ASP A 97 -12.83 9.70 13.18
CA ASP A 97 -13.67 10.70 12.51
C ASP A 97 -15.11 10.67 13.05
N ALA A 98 -15.83 11.79 13.02
CA ALA A 98 -17.19 11.91 13.54
C ALA A 98 -18.18 10.90 12.95
N GLY A 99 -17.96 10.45 11.70
CA GLY A 99 -18.80 9.45 11.03
C GLY A 99 -18.24 8.03 11.08
N GLU A 100 -17.10 7.80 11.73
CA GLU A 100 -16.49 6.48 11.83
C GLU A 100 -17.06 5.69 13.02
N SER A 101 -17.48 4.44 12.78
CA SER A 101 -17.94 3.58 13.89
C SER A 101 -16.79 3.17 14.80
N ASP A 102 -17.07 2.94 16.09
CA ASP A 102 -16.09 2.44 17.07
C ASP A 102 -15.42 1.14 16.62
N ALA A 103 -16.15 0.27 15.93
CA ALA A 103 -15.61 -0.98 15.42
C ALA A 103 -14.58 -0.73 14.32
N ALA A 104 -14.82 0.22 13.41
CA ALA A 104 -13.89 0.60 12.36
C ALA A 104 -12.64 1.27 12.95
N HIS A 105 -12.83 2.16 13.91
CA HIS A 105 -11.71 2.80 14.60
C HIS A 105 -10.85 1.80 15.38
N ARG A 106 -11.48 0.88 16.15
CA ARG A 106 -10.74 -0.20 16.84
C ARG A 106 -9.97 -1.08 15.86
N PHE A 107 -10.56 -1.42 14.70
CA PHE A 107 -9.88 -2.20 13.68
C PHE A 107 -8.65 -1.45 13.14
N ARG A 108 -8.76 -0.15 12.91
CA ARG A 108 -7.64 0.68 12.47
C ARG A 108 -6.51 0.72 13.50
N ARG A 109 -6.84 0.89 14.77
CA ARG A 109 -5.86 0.92 15.85
C ARG A 109 -5.21 -0.44 16.13
N ASN A 110 -6.01 -1.52 16.16
CA ASN A 110 -5.56 -2.80 16.69
C ASN A 110 -5.17 -3.80 15.59
N ARG A 111 -5.48 -3.47 14.32
CA ARG A 111 -5.19 -4.27 13.13
C ARG A 111 -4.63 -3.44 11.99
N ASP A 112 -4.04 -2.29 12.32
CA ASP A 112 -3.28 -1.44 11.39
C ASP A 112 -4.08 -1.03 10.14
N ALA A 113 -5.41 -0.99 10.19
CA ALA A 113 -6.31 -0.84 9.04
C ALA A 113 -6.05 -1.87 7.92
N ALA A 114 -5.60 -3.08 8.25
CA ALA A 114 -5.10 -4.08 7.33
C ALA A 114 -6.07 -4.41 6.19
N HIS A 115 -5.55 -4.40 4.97
CA HIS A 115 -6.31 -4.65 3.74
C HIS A 115 -5.43 -5.27 2.65
N VAL A 116 -6.08 -5.74 1.61
CA VAL A 116 -5.50 -6.00 0.29
C VAL A 116 -6.04 -4.95 -0.65
N ASP A 117 -5.18 -4.35 -1.45
CA ASP A 117 -5.55 -3.32 -2.41
C ASP A 117 -6.43 -3.86 -3.55
N GLY A 118 -7.16 -2.95 -4.20
CA GLY A 118 -7.99 -3.25 -5.37
C GLY A 118 -9.38 -3.81 -5.07
N LEU A 119 -9.67 -4.19 -3.82
CA LEU A 119 -10.98 -4.64 -3.38
C LEU A 119 -11.78 -3.49 -2.79
N LEU A 120 -12.56 -2.79 -3.61
CA LEU A 120 -13.32 -1.63 -3.15
C LEU A 120 -14.63 -2.04 -2.44
N PRO A 121 -14.96 -1.41 -1.29
CA PRO A 121 -16.22 -1.65 -0.59
C PRO A 121 -17.36 -0.85 -1.25
N GLU A 122 -18.43 -1.53 -1.66
CA GLU A 122 -19.55 -0.94 -2.36
C GLU A 122 -20.88 -1.10 -1.61
N GLY A 123 -21.78 -0.15 -1.85
CA GLY A 123 -23.11 -0.13 -1.27
C GLY A 123 -23.18 -0.03 0.26
N PRO A 124 -24.38 -0.03 0.84
CA PRO A 124 -24.58 0.06 2.29
C PRO A 124 -23.92 -1.10 3.07
N GLY A 125 -23.88 -2.29 2.45
CA GLY A 125 -23.27 -3.49 3.02
C GLY A 125 -21.75 -3.53 2.93
N LYS A 126 -21.11 -2.54 2.31
CA LYS A 126 -19.67 -2.48 2.06
C LYS A 126 -19.13 -3.79 1.47
N ARG A 127 -19.87 -4.33 0.47
CA ARG A 127 -19.49 -5.56 -0.22
C ARG A 127 -18.25 -5.31 -1.08
N ARG A 128 -17.36 -6.30 -1.14
CA ARG A 128 -16.07 -6.13 -1.79
C ARG A 128 -16.02 -6.81 -3.14
N HIS A 129 -15.60 -6.05 -4.13
CA HIS A 129 -15.43 -6.48 -5.51
C HIS A 129 -14.04 -6.07 -6.01
N LEU A 130 -13.47 -6.84 -6.92
CA LEU A 130 -12.22 -6.48 -7.61
C LEU A 130 -12.49 -5.33 -8.57
N ARG A 131 -11.94 -4.15 -8.28
CA ARG A 131 -12.06 -2.96 -9.13
C ARG A 131 -10.74 -2.51 -9.71
N GLU A 132 -9.68 -2.71 -8.96
CA GLU A 132 -8.34 -2.25 -9.32
C GLU A 132 -7.36 -3.42 -9.24
N PRO A 133 -7.25 -4.27 -10.29
CA PRO A 133 -6.29 -5.37 -10.31
C PRO A 133 -4.87 -4.83 -10.42
N HIS A 134 -4.22 -4.61 -9.27
CA HIS A 134 -2.84 -4.13 -9.22
C HIS A 134 -1.84 -5.25 -9.51
N GLY A 135 -0.75 -4.96 -10.24
CA GLY A 135 0.34 -5.88 -10.51
C GLY A 135 1.26 -6.11 -9.30
N PHE A 136 1.55 -5.05 -8.60
CA PHE A 136 2.39 -5.00 -7.40
C PHE A 136 2.16 -3.67 -6.67
N ILE A 137 2.78 -3.52 -5.49
CA ILE A 137 2.86 -2.23 -4.79
C ILE A 137 4.33 -1.90 -4.58
N LEU A 138 4.78 -0.77 -5.13
CA LEU A 138 6.10 -0.21 -4.89
C LEU A 138 5.98 0.97 -3.93
N GLY A 139 6.54 0.84 -2.73
CA GLY A 139 6.60 1.88 -1.70
C GLY A 139 7.97 2.52 -1.63
N LEU A 140 8.03 3.85 -1.68
CA LEU A 140 9.25 4.64 -1.62
C LEU A 140 9.15 5.61 -0.44
N PRO A 141 9.96 5.44 0.62
CA PRO A 141 10.04 6.38 1.73
C PRO A 141 10.58 7.74 1.25
N LEU A 142 9.91 8.82 1.66
CA LEU A 142 10.31 10.18 1.29
C LEU A 142 10.95 10.94 2.45
N ASP A 143 10.79 10.45 3.69
CA ASP A 143 11.45 10.97 4.89
C ASP A 143 12.01 9.83 5.77
N GLN A 144 12.73 10.19 6.83
CA GLN A 144 13.34 9.23 7.75
C GLN A 144 12.50 8.90 8.98
N VAL A 145 11.21 9.26 8.97
CA VAL A 145 10.32 9.06 10.11
C VAL A 145 9.77 7.64 10.13
N SER A 146 10.05 6.89 11.19
CA SER A 146 9.61 5.49 11.37
C SER A 146 8.40 5.35 12.31
N ALA A 147 7.80 6.46 12.73
CA ALA A 147 6.81 6.52 13.81
C ALA A 147 5.49 5.78 13.53
N SER A 148 5.14 5.57 12.28
CA SER A 148 3.92 4.90 11.84
C SER A 148 4.27 3.95 10.70
N PRO A 149 4.99 2.84 10.95
CA PRO A 149 5.53 1.98 9.91
C PRO A 149 4.45 1.32 9.06
N LEU A 150 4.82 0.94 7.84
CA LEU A 150 4.06 -0.04 7.07
C LEU A 150 4.06 -1.36 7.84
N VAL A 151 2.91 -2.01 7.89
CA VAL A 151 2.76 -3.34 8.50
C VAL A 151 2.38 -4.34 7.44
N VAL A 152 2.98 -5.52 7.49
CA VAL A 152 2.67 -6.64 6.60
C VAL A 152 2.46 -7.92 7.42
N TRP A 153 1.66 -8.85 6.89
CA TRP A 153 1.55 -10.21 7.42
C TRP A 153 2.31 -11.16 6.50
N ARG A 154 3.47 -11.64 6.96
CA ARG A 154 4.39 -12.47 6.18
C ARG A 154 3.68 -13.71 5.62
N GLY A 155 3.79 -13.92 4.30
CA GLY A 155 3.23 -15.08 3.61
C GLY A 155 1.72 -15.02 3.36
N SER A 156 1.02 -14.00 3.86
CA SER A 156 -0.44 -13.86 3.71
C SER A 156 -0.92 -13.79 2.26
N HIS A 157 -0.06 -13.34 1.34
CA HIS A 157 -0.34 -13.30 -0.09
C HIS A 157 -0.69 -14.68 -0.67
N LEU A 158 -0.07 -15.74 -0.18
CA LEU A 158 -0.36 -17.11 -0.64
C LEU A 158 -1.77 -17.54 -0.22
N MET A 159 -2.18 -17.21 1.00
CA MET A 159 -3.53 -17.53 1.51
C MET A 159 -4.60 -16.70 0.80
N MET A 160 -4.36 -15.40 0.60
CA MET A 160 -5.29 -14.53 -0.12
C MET A 160 -5.43 -14.95 -1.58
N ARG A 161 -4.31 -15.24 -2.26
CA ARG A 161 -4.35 -15.74 -3.64
C ARG A 161 -5.16 -17.02 -3.75
N ALA A 162 -4.96 -18.00 -2.86
CA ALA A 162 -5.72 -19.25 -2.85
C ALA A 162 -7.23 -18.99 -2.64
N ALA A 163 -7.60 -18.08 -1.74
CA ALA A 163 -8.99 -17.71 -1.51
C ALA A 163 -9.63 -17.07 -2.76
N PHE A 164 -8.92 -16.18 -3.45
CA PHE A 164 -9.43 -15.57 -4.68
C PHE A 164 -9.48 -16.57 -5.85
N GLN A 165 -8.50 -17.47 -5.97
CA GLN A 165 -8.56 -18.57 -6.93
C GLN A 165 -9.80 -19.44 -6.71
N GLN A 166 -10.16 -19.71 -5.47
CA GLN A 166 -11.39 -20.43 -5.14
C GLN A 166 -12.64 -19.61 -5.50
N ALA A 167 -12.67 -18.31 -5.18
CA ALA A 167 -13.82 -17.45 -5.46
C ALA A 167 -14.11 -17.28 -6.95
N TYR A 168 -13.05 -17.24 -7.77
CA TYR A 168 -13.16 -17.03 -9.22
C TYR A 168 -13.06 -18.32 -10.06
N ALA A 169 -13.02 -19.48 -9.40
CA ALA A 169 -12.87 -20.77 -10.09
C ALA A 169 -13.94 -20.99 -11.17
N GLY A 170 -13.50 -21.26 -12.38
CA GLY A 170 -14.38 -21.51 -13.53
C GLY A 170 -15.06 -20.27 -14.14
N LEU A 171 -14.76 -19.08 -13.63
CA LEU A 171 -15.30 -17.82 -14.17
C LEU A 171 -14.31 -17.16 -15.12
N PRO A 172 -14.78 -16.56 -16.24
CA PRO A 172 -13.95 -15.73 -17.09
C PRO A 172 -13.42 -14.51 -16.33
N ALA A 173 -12.15 -14.13 -16.57
CA ALA A 173 -11.51 -13.05 -15.83
C ALA A 173 -12.22 -11.69 -15.96
N GLU A 174 -12.89 -11.46 -17.09
CA GLU A 174 -13.66 -10.25 -17.35
C GLU A 174 -14.87 -10.08 -16.41
N THR A 175 -15.33 -11.18 -15.79
CA THR A 175 -16.47 -11.19 -14.88
C THR A 175 -16.08 -11.13 -13.41
N TRP A 176 -14.79 -11.19 -13.06
CA TRP A 176 -14.33 -11.21 -11.66
C TRP A 176 -14.75 -9.95 -10.89
N GLY A 177 -14.87 -8.82 -11.58
CA GLY A 177 -15.38 -7.59 -11.00
C GLY A 177 -16.82 -7.69 -10.47
N ASP A 178 -17.65 -8.61 -10.98
CA ASP A 178 -19.04 -8.80 -10.57
C ASP A 178 -19.18 -9.77 -9.38
N VAL A 179 -18.10 -10.48 -9.04
CA VAL A 179 -18.10 -11.44 -7.93
C VAL A 179 -17.91 -10.75 -6.60
N ASP A 180 -18.83 -10.98 -5.68
CA ASP A 180 -18.71 -10.52 -4.31
C ASP A 180 -17.80 -11.46 -3.51
N VAL A 181 -16.60 -10.98 -3.18
CA VAL A 181 -15.58 -11.73 -2.43
C VAL A 181 -15.57 -11.39 -0.93
N THR A 182 -16.57 -10.69 -0.44
CA THR A 182 -16.57 -10.14 0.94
C THR A 182 -16.35 -11.20 1.99
N ASP A 183 -17.08 -12.30 1.91
CA ASP A 183 -17.12 -13.28 3.00
C ASP A 183 -15.84 -14.13 3.02
N ILE A 184 -15.40 -14.62 1.85
CA ILE A 184 -14.12 -15.35 1.75
C ILE A 184 -12.92 -14.46 2.12
N TYR A 185 -12.93 -13.19 1.70
CA TYR A 185 -11.90 -12.21 2.09
C TYR A 185 -11.85 -11.98 3.60
N LYS A 186 -13.01 -11.80 4.27
CA LYS A 186 -13.08 -11.57 5.71
C LYS A 186 -12.62 -12.80 6.51
N GLU A 187 -13.01 -13.99 6.08
CA GLU A 187 -12.61 -15.25 6.70
C GLU A 187 -11.11 -15.48 6.57
N THR A 188 -10.58 -15.39 5.36
CA THR A 188 -9.14 -15.53 5.10
C THR A 188 -8.33 -14.51 5.89
N ARG A 189 -8.76 -13.24 5.94
CA ARG A 189 -8.10 -12.21 6.73
C ARG A 189 -8.10 -12.52 8.23
N ARG A 190 -9.18 -13.12 8.77
CA ARG A 190 -9.22 -13.56 10.16
C ARG A 190 -8.16 -14.64 10.42
N THR A 191 -8.10 -15.65 9.58
CA THR A 191 -7.09 -16.71 9.68
C THR A 191 -5.67 -16.15 9.59
N ILE A 192 -5.42 -15.20 8.69
CA ILE A 192 -4.12 -14.53 8.56
C ILE A 192 -3.72 -13.84 9.86
N PHE A 193 -4.63 -13.13 10.53
CA PHE A 193 -4.33 -12.49 11.81
C PHE A 193 -3.97 -13.49 12.94
N GLU A 194 -4.40 -14.72 12.83
CA GLU A 194 -4.16 -15.77 13.81
C GLU A 194 -2.89 -16.58 13.50
N THR A 195 -2.50 -16.68 12.22
CA THR A 195 -1.48 -17.64 11.78
C THR A 195 -0.24 -17.00 11.14
N CYS A 196 -0.35 -15.79 10.60
CA CYS A 196 0.77 -15.10 9.95
C CYS A 196 1.46 -14.13 10.89
N GLU A 197 2.78 -14.06 10.79
CA GLU A 197 3.58 -13.11 11.56
C GLU A 197 3.33 -11.68 11.10
N ARG A 198 2.94 -10.80 12.04
CA ARG A 198 2.85 -9.36 11.82
C ARG A 198 4.23 -8.75 11.89
N ILE A 199 4.63 -8.02 10.84
CA ILE A 199 5.95 -7.40 10.74
C ILE A 199 5.79 -5.91 10.46
N GLU A 200 6.47 -5.09 11.24
CA GLU A 200 6.67 -3.68 10.94
C GLU A 200 7.82 -3.51 9.97
N VAL A 201 7.53 -2.88 8.85
CA VAL A 201 8.50 -2.62 7.78
C VAL A 201 8.92 -1.17 7.88
N THR A 202 10.16 -0.97 8.34
CA THR A 202 10.81 0.34 8.36
C THR A 202 11.78 0.43 7.19
N ALA A 203 11.77 1.56 6.51
CA ALA A 203 12.71 1.86 5.45
C ALA A 203 12.94 3.38 5.40
N ALA A 204 14.10 3.78 4.89
CA ALA A 204 14.53 5.18 4.78
C ALA A 204 14.62 5.61 3.31
N PRO A 205 14.67 6.92 3.00
CA PRO A 205 14.94 7.41 1.65
C PRO A 205 16.19 6.77 1.04
N GLY A 206 16.09 6.38 -0.22
CA GLY A 206 17.10 5.56 -0.91
C GLY A 206 16.83 4.06 -0.86
N GLN A 207 15.94 3.59 0.01
CA GLN A 207 15.43 2.23 0.02
C GLN A 207 14.09 2.15 -0.71
N ALA A 208 13.74 0.95 -1.20
CA ALA A 208 12.44 0.68 -1.80
C ALA A 208 11.81 -0.55 -1.15
N ILE A 209 10.48 -0.56 -1.05
CA ILE A 209 9.68 -1.68 -0.55
C ILE A 209 8.84 -2.18 -1.71
N LEU A 210 8.93 -3.48 -2.00
CA LEU A 210 8.07 -4.12 -2.99
C LEU A 210 7.15 -5.11 -2.28
N LEU A 211 5.83 -5.01 -2.53
CA LEU A 211 4.84 -5.93 -2.00
C LEU A 211 4.18 -6.71 -3.12
N ASP A 212 3.89 -7.98 -2.85
CA ASP A 212 2.95 -8.77 -3.66
C ASP A 212 1.54 -8.16 -3.54
N ARG A 213 0.83 -8.13 -4.65
CA ARG A 213 -0.53 -7.57 -4.79
C ARG A 213 -1.56 -8.14 -3.83
N HIS A 214 -1.38 -9.38 -3.40
CA HIS A 214 -2.30 -10.07 -2.48
C HIS A 214 -1.83 -10.02 -1.01
N LEU A 215 -0.68 -9.38 -0.72
CA LEU A 215 -0.17 -9.30 0.65
C LEU A 215 -1.11 -8.46 1.52
N LEU A 216 -1.53 -9.02 2.65
CA LEU A 216 -2.25 -8.25 3.67
C LEU A 216 -1.28 -7.24 4.28
N HIS A 217 -1.62 -5.96 4.20
CA HIS A 217 -0.78 -4.87 4.68
C HIS A 217 -1.62 -3.74 5.29
N GLY A 218 -0.98 -2.86 6.02
CA GLY A 218 -1.61 -1.71 6.65
C GLY A 218 -0.59 -0.70 7.17
N VAL A 219 -1.04 0.22 8.00
CA VAL A 219 -0.20 1.26 8.60
C VAL A 219 -0.40 1.25 10.11
N ALA A 220 0.69 1.05 10.87
CA ALA A 220 0.65 1.06 12.32
C ALA A 220 0.22 2.43 12.86
N PRO A 221 -0.43 2.50 14.02
CA PRO A 221 -0.60 3.74 14.74
C PRO A 221 0.73 4.48 14.93
N TRP A 222 0.66 5.80 14.99
CA TRP A 222 1.82 6.61 15.37
C TRP A 222 2.25 6.25 16.79
N ALA A 223 3.51 5.85 16.97
CA ALA A 223 4.04 5.51 18.29
C ALA A 223 4.06 6.75 19.19
N GLU A 224 3.59 6.62 20.44
CA GLU A 224 3.25 7.74 21.33
C GLU A 224 4.38 8.76 21.52
N ASP A 225 5.60 8.28 21.68
CA ASP A 225 6.79 9.10 21.90
C ASP A 225 7.74 9.19 20.69
N ALA A 226 7.27 8.76 19.51
CA ALA A 226 8.12 8.78 18.33
C ALA A 226 8.35 10.22 17.83
N PRO A 227 9.60 10.56 17.49
CA PRO A 227 9.92 11.89 16.95
C PRO A 227 9.41 12.04 15.51
N GLY A 228 9.25 13.30 15.09
CA GLY A 228 8.88 13.67 13.73
C GLY A 228 7.54 14.38 13.65
N GLU A 229 7.36 15.14 12.58
CA GLU A 229 6.14 15.91 12.33
C GLU A 229 5.17 15.18 11.38
N MET A 230 5.70 14.30 10.52
CA MET A 230 4.95 13.47 9.59
C MET A 230 5.81 12.31 9.10
N ARG A 231 5.17 11.26 8.58
CA ARG A 231 5.80 10.19 7.81
C ARG A 231 5.22 10.19 6.41
N MET A 232 6.07 10.38 5.41
CA MET A 232 5.67 10.52 4.00
C MET A 232 6.18 9.36 3.17
N MET A 233 5.28 8.77 2.38
CA MET A 233 5.57 7.67 1.44
C MET A 233 4.93 7.95 0.08
N ALA A 234 5.61 7.58 -0.98
CA ALA A 234 5.02 7.44 -2.30
C ALA A 234 4.74 5.96 -2.61
N TYR A 235 3.56 5.68 -3.18
CA TYR A 235 3.18 4.33 -3.60
C TYR A 235 2.79 4.30 -5.07
N PHE A 236 3.40 3.40 -5.82
CA PHE A 236 2.97 3.03 -7.17
C PHE A 236 2.25 1.68 -7.14
N ARG A 237 1.08 1.62 -7.79
CA ARG A 237 0.22 0.45 -7.85
C ARG A 237 -0.32 0.27 -9.28
N PRO A 238 0.53 -0.12 -10.24
CA PRO A 238 0.11 -0.21 -11.64
C PRO A 238 -0.96 -1.28 -11.80
N LEU A 239 -1.97 -0.97 -12.62
CA LEU A 239 -3.02 -1.90 -12.98
C LEU A 239 -2.50 -2.92 -13.99
N VAL A 240 -3.03 -4.12 -13.92
CA VAL A 240 -2.83 -5.20 -14.89
C VAL A 240 -4.20 -5.69 -15.40
N PRO A 241 -4.26 -6.39 -16.53
CA PRO A 241 -5.47 -7.11 -16.92
C PRO A 241 -5.95 -8.04 -15.80
N PRO A 242 -7.27 -8.18 -15.57
CA PRO A 242 -7.78 -9.08 -14.52
C PRO A 242 -7.21 -10.49 -14.58
N ALA A 243 -6.99 -11.05 -15.79
CA ALA A 243 -6.41 -12.37 -15.98
C ALA A 243 -4.98 -12.51 -15.41
N ASP A 244 -4.23 -11.41 -15.30
CA ASP A 244 -2.85 -11.39 -14.79
C ASP A 244 -2.81 -11.10 -13.28
N TRP A 245 -3.97 -10.93 -12.66
CA TRP A 245 -4.04 -10.58 -11.23
C TRP A 245 -3.89 -11.80 -10.32
N LEU A 246 -4.27 -13.02 -10.75
CA LEU A 246 -4.12 -14.30 -10.03
C LEU A 246 -2.91 -15.16 -10.53
#